data_b9a9f193f386b47164ec954b68610891
#
_entry.id   b9a9f193f386b47164ec954b68610891
#
_cell.length_a   1.000
_cell.length_b   1.000
_cell.length_c   1.000
_cell.angle_alpha   90.00
_cell.angle_beta   90.00
_cell.angle_gamma   90.00
#
_symmetry.space_group_name_H-M   'P 1'
#
loop_
_entity.id
_entity.type
_entity.pdbx_description
1 polymer ?
#
loop_
_entity_poly.entity_id
_entity_poly.type
_entity_poly.pdbx_seq_one_letter_code
_entity_poly.pdbx_strand_id
1 'polypeptide(L)'
;DVFHVVYTGLLTHNQNYTSVFKALAELSTTEPVLLSLAGNISQEIIDEIKDCLPQVEVVYHGYLSHREAVGLMRKAHLLLNFIFKGASSQMISGKLLEYLATGIPVLSVGDPRSVAGEFISQGSAAVMLDAKDTKEISAFISKLALEKEGVFNRFPGLEQWSREGLTQQLIETLAP
;
A
#
# COMPACT_ATOMS: atom_id res chain seq x y z
N ASP A 1 -2.88 -7.14 20.59
CA ASP A 1 -2.64 -6.09 19.59
C ASP A 1 -2.96 -6.65 18.20
N VAL A 2 -3.81 -5.94 17.44
CA VAL A 2 -4.28 -6.36 16.10
C VAL A 2 -3.34 -5.82 15.04
N PHE A 3 -2.92 -6.64 14.07
CA PHE A 3 -2.16 -6.19 12.91
C PHE A 3 -3.09 -5.47 11.92
N HIS A 4 -2.99 -4.15 11.85
CA HIS A 4 -3.88 -3.31 11.06
C HIS A 4 -3.30 -3.05 9.67
N VAL A 5 -3.98 -3.52 8.65
CA VAL A 5 -3.65 -3.36 7.22
C VAL A 5 -4.66 -2.42 6.57
N VAL A 6 -4.20 -1.45 5.79
CA VAL A 6 -5.06 -0.44 5.17
C VAL A 6 -4.84 -0.37 3.66
N TYR A 7 -5.94 -0.30 2.93
CA TYR A 7 -5.97 0.07 1.52
C TYR A 7 -6.88 1.28 1.32
N THR A 8 -6.43 2.27 0.54
CA THR A 8 -7.26 3.41 0.15
C THR A 8 -7.24 3.60 -1.37
N GLY A 9 -8.36 3.97 -1.95
CA GLY A 9 -8.49 4.35 -3.35
C GLY A 9 -9.41 3.45 -4.18
N LEU A 10 -9.18 3.40 -5.48
CA LEU A 10 -9.95 2.57 -6.42
C LEU A 10 -9.39 1.14 -6.40
N LEU A 11 -10.26 0.16 -6.13
CA LEU A 11 -9.95 -1.27 -6.26
C LEU A 11 -10.89 -1.92 -7.27
N THR A 12 -10.31 -2.61 -8.25
CA THR A 12 -11.01 -3.32 -9.33
C THR A 12 -10.34 -4.64 -9.63
N HIS A 13 -11.01 -5.54 -10.36
CA HIS A 13 -10.41 -6.81 -10.84
C HIS A 13 -9.20 -6.60 -11.79
N ASN A 14 -8.95 -5.36 -12.22
CA ASN A 14 -7.76 -5.03 -13.01
C ASN A 14 -6.49 -4.82 -12.16
N GLN A 15 -6.52 -5.24 -10.90
CA GLN A 15 -5.36 -5.21 -9.99
C GLN A 15 -5.12 -6.60 -9.40
N ASN A 16 -3.86 -6.92 -9.11
CA ASN A 16 -3.47 -8.23 -8.57
C ASN A 16 -3.40 -8.16 -7.03
N TYR A 17 -4.51 -8.42 -6.36
CA TYR A 17 -4.59 -8.40 -4.89
C TYR A 17 -4.69 -9.78 -4.24
N THR A 18 -5.00 -10.82 -5.02
CA THR A 18 -5.30 -12.17 -4.49
C THR A 18 -4.16 -12.77 -3.67
N SER A 19 -2.90 -12.59 -4.09
CA SER A 19 -1.74 -13.12 -3.36
C SER A 19 -1.58 -12.49 -1.98
N VAL A 20 -1.86 -11.19 -1.85
CA VAL A 20 -1.81 -10.48 -0.56
C VAL A 20 -2.92 -10.97 0.36
N PHE A 21 -4.16 -11.11 -0.16
CA PHE A 21 -5.26 -11.58 0.69
C PHE A 21 -5.07 -13.03 1.12
N LYS A 22 -4.49 -13.90 0.30
CA LYS A 22 -4.08 -15.25 0.73
C LYS A 22 -3.06 -15.19 1.87
N ALA A 23 -2.06 -14.35 1.76
CA ALA A 23 -1.06 -14.18 2.83
C ALA A 23 -1.68 -13.64 4.13
N LEU A 24 -2.65 -12.71 4.05
CA LEU A 24 -3.39 -12.24 5.22
C LEU A 24 -4.28 -13.32 5.83
N ALA A 25 -4.91 -14.17 5.01
CA ALA A 25 -5.68 -15.32 5.49
C ALA A 25 -4.80 -16.32 6.23
N GLU A 26 -3.61 -16.62 5.71
CA GLU A 26 -2.62 -17.49 6.39
C GLU A 26 -2.18 -16.86 7.72
N LEU A 27 -1.81 -15.59 7.73
CA LEU A 27 -1.40 -14.87 8.94
C LEU A 27 -2.50 -14.87 10.01
N SER A 28 -3.78 -14.69 9.60
CA SER A 28 -4.91 -14.62 10.52
C SER A 28 -5.17 -15.91 11.31
N THR A 29 -4.53 -17.02 10.96
CA THR A 29 -4.58 -18.26 11.73
C THR A 29 -3.79 -18.20 13.03
N THR A 30 -2.84 -17.29 13.13
CA THR A 30 -1.92 -17.14 14.28
C THR A 30 -1.96 -15.74 14.91
N GLU A 31 -2.33 -14.73 14.15
CA GLU A 31 -2.34 -13.34 14.58
C GLU A 31 -3.68 -12.66 14.27
N PRO A 32 -4.26 -11.86 15.16
CA PRO A 32 -5.45 -11.08 14.84
C PRO A 32 -5.13 -10.00 13.80
N VAL A 33 -5.88 -10.00 12.70
CA VAL A 33 -5.71 -9.08 11.57
C VAL A 33 -6.98 -8.26 11.35
N LEU A 34 -6.81 -6.94 11.18
CA LEU A 34 -7.83 -6.00 10.74
C LEU A 34 -7.47 -5.48 9.35
N LEU A 35 -8.35 -5.63 8.38
CA LEU A 35 -8.22 -5.03 7.05
C LEU A 35 -9.22 -3.89 6.89
N SER A 36 -8.73 -2.66 6.81
CA SER A 36 -9.54 -1.48 6.50
C SER A 36 -9.44 -1.13 5.02
N LEU A 37 -10.59 -1.04 4.37
CA LEU A 37 -10.73 -0.67 2.97
C LEU A 37 -11.46 0.67 2.88
N ALA A 38 -10.94 1.62 2.10
CA ALA A 38 -11.61 2.89 1.85
C ALA A 38 -11.46 3.33 0.39
N GLY A 39 -12.49 3.97 -0.14
CA GLY A 39 -12.49 4.48 -1.50
C GLY A 39 -13.55 3.87 -2.39
N ASN A 40 -13.30 3.85 -3.70
CA ASN A 40 -14.25 3.31 -4.67
C ASN A 40 -14.00 1.83 -4.92
N ILE A 41 -14.76 0.98 -4.23
CA ILE A 41 -14.70 -0.48 -4.30
C ILE A 41 -16.11 -1.00 -4.46
N SER A 42 -16.35 -1.84 -5.47
CA SER A 42 -17.68 -2.43 -5.67
C SER A 42 -18.04 -3.41 -4.56
N GLN A 43 -19.33 -3.56 -4.28
CA GLN A 43 -19.82 -4.52 -3.27
C GLN A 43 -19.36 -5.94 -3.59
N GLU A 44 -19.37 -6.33 -4.86
CA GLU A 44 -18.89 -7.62 -5.35
C GLU A 44 -17.45 -7.91 -4.90
N ILE A 45 -16.53 -6.95 -5.07
CA ILE A 45 -15.12 -7.09 -4.64
C ILE A 45 -15.02 -7.17 -3.12
N ILE A 46 -15.83 -6.39 -2.39
CA ILE A 46 -15.86 -6.44 -0.92
C ILE A 46 -16.30 -7.81 -0.44
N ASP A 47 -17.31 -8.39 -1.06
CA ASP A 47 -17.83 -9.71 -0.71
C ASP A 47 -16.80 -10.81 -1.05
N GLU A 48 -16.15 -10.76 -2.22
CA GLU A 48 -15.04 -11.65 -2.57
C GLU A 48 -13.90 -11.59 -1.54
N ILE A 49 -13.53 -10.37 -1.09
CA ILE A 49 -12.48 -10.18 -0.09
C ILE A 49 -12.88 -10.81 1.24
N LYS A 50 -14.11 -10.62 1.70
CA LYS A 50 -14.61 -11.21 2.94
C LYS A 50 -14.67 -12.73 2.87
N ASP A 51 -15.07 -13.28 1.74
CA ASP A 51 -15.10 -14.73 1.50
C ASP A 51 -13.68 -15.34 1.52
N CYS A 52 -12.71 -14.62 0.98
CA CYS A 52 -11.29 -15.03 1.03
C CYS A 52 -10.65 -14.88 2.43
N LEU A 53 -11.25 -14.08 3.33
CA LEU A 53 -10.68 -13.67 4.62
C LEU A 53 -11.61 -13.99 5.80
N PRO A 54 -12.05 -15.24 6.00
CA PRO A 54 -13.08 -15.58 6.99
C PRO A 54 -12.66 -15.32 8.44
N GLN A 55 -11.36 -15.22 8.73
CA GLN A 55 -10.83 -14.98 10.08
C GLN A 55 -10.26 -13.56 10.24
N VAL A 56 -10.29 -12.74 9.20
CA VAL A 56 -9.84 -11.35 9.22
C VAL A 56 -11.04 -10.43 9.46
N GLU A 57 -10.92 -9.48 10.34
CA GLU A 57 -11.90 -8.42 10.45
C GLU A 57 -11.76 -7.47 9.25
N VAL A 58 -12.73 -7.48 8.34
CA VAL A 58 -12.75 -6.62 7.15
C VAL A 58 -13.75 -5.48 7.33
N VAL A 59 -13.24 -4.25 7.38
CA VAL A 59 -14.05 -3.03 7.53
C VAL A 59 -13.96 -2.20 6.25
N TYR A 60 -15.10 -1.98 5.60
CA TYR A 60 -15.21 -1.05 4.47
C TYR A 60 -15.77 0.30 4.94
N HIS A 61 -14.99 1.36 4.77
CA HIS A 61 -15.31 2.72 5.22
C HIS A 61 -16.04 3.56 4.15
N GLY A 62 -16.24 3.00 2.93
CA GLY A 62 -16.76 3.79 1.81
C GLY A 62 -15.77 4.87 1.35
N TYR A 63 -16.31 5.91 0.73
CA TYR A 63 -15.51 7.07 0.30
C TYR A 63 -15.21 7.97 1.50
N LEU A 64 -13.94 8.22 1.74
CA LEU A 64 -13.46 9.12 2.79
C LEU A 64 -12.93 10.42 2.20
N SER A 65 -13.07 11.51 2.93
CA SER A 65 -12.34 12.74 2.62
C SER A 65 -10.82 12.49 2.70
N HIS A 66 -10.02 13.32 2.02
CA HIS A 66 -8.56 13.17 2.06
C HIS A 66 -8.01 13.18 3.50
N ARG A 67 -8.52 14.04 4.36
CA ARG A 67 -8.11 14.12 5.77
C ARG A 67 -8.42 12.83 6.54
N GLU A 68 -9.60 12.27 6.33
CA GLU A 68 -10.01 11.01 6.97
C GLU A 68 -9.18 9.83 6.45
N ALA A 69 -8.93 9.78 5.13
CA ALA A 69 -8.09 8.76 4.52
C ALA A 69 -6.65 8.79 5.08
N VAL A 70 -6.04 9.99 5.20
CA VAL A 70 -4.73 10.15 5.84
C VAL A 70 -4.77 9.72 7.31
N GLY A 71 -5.84 10.06 8.03
CA GLY A 71 -6.05 9.63 9.41
C GLY A 71 -6.14 8.11 9.54
N LEU A 72 -6.77 7.43 8.59
CA LEU A 72 -6.86 5.97 8.53
C LEU A 72 -5.50 5.35 8.22
N MET A 73 -4.79 5.85 7.18
CA MET A 73 -3.45 5.37 6.81
C MET A 73 -2.47 5.42 7.98
N ARG A 74 -2.48 6.51 8.76
CA ARG A 74 -1.55 6.71 9.90
C ARG A 74 -1.78 5.76 11.07
N LYS A 75 -2.90 5.05 11.11
CA LYS A 75 -3.21 4.02 12.11
C LYS A 75 -2.80 2.62 11.68
N ALA A 76 -2.33 2.47 10.44
CA ALA A 76 -1.95 1.19 9.89
C ALA A 76 -0.57 0.73 10.36
N HIS A 77 -0.35 -0.57 10.39
CA HIS A 77 0.96 -1.19 10.46
C HIS A 77 1.50 -1.50 9.06
N LEU A 78 0.60 -1.61 8.06
CA LEU A 78 0.94 -1.87 6.66
C LEU A 78 -0.06 -1.17 5.73
N LEU A 79 0.45 -0.48 4.72
CA LEU A 79 -0.33 0.07 3.61
C LEU A 79 -0.18 -0.81 2.37
N LEU A 80 -1.29 -1.11 1.71
CA LEU A 80 -1.33 -1.90 0.48
C LEU A 80 -1.49 -1.00 -0.73
N ASN A 81 -0.64 -1.21 -1.74
CA ASN A 81 -0.75 -0.55 -3.03
C ASN A 81 -0.79 -1.61 -4.14
N PHE A 82 -1.81 -1.55 -5.00
CA PHE A 82 -1.97 -2.47 -6.13
C PHE A 82 -1.87 -1.71 -7.44
N ILE A 83 -0.89 -2.07 -8.25
CA ILE A 83 -0.69 -1.47 -9.58
C ILE A 83 -1.68 -2.10 -10.56
N PHE A 84 -2.28 -1.31 -11.43
CA PHE A 84 -3.16 -1.79 -12.48
C PHE A 84 -2.40 -2.67 -13.48
N LYS A 85 -3.02 -3.76 -13.92
CA LYS A 85 -2.52 -4.59 -15.00
C LYS A 85 -2.37 -3.74 -16.26
N GLY A 86 -1.20 -3.78 -16.90
CA GLY A 86 -0.92 -2.98 -18.09
C GLY A 86 -0.63 -1.49 -17.81
N ALA A 87 -0.46 -1.08 -16.55
CA ALA A 87 0.02 0.27 -16.24
C ALA A 87 1.41 0.52 -16.85
N SER A 88 1.67 1.76 -17.25
CA SER A 88 2.98 2.14 -17.76
C SER A 88 4.07 1.88 -16.72
N SER A 89 5.17 1.25 -17.15
CA SER A 89 6.34 1.02 -16.30
C SER A 89 7.03 2.33 -15.86
N GLN A 90 6.69 3.46 -16.49
CA GLN A 90 7.24 4.78 -16.18
C GLN A 90 6.41 5.58 -15.17
N MET A 91 5.29 5.03 -14.70
CA MET A 91 4.35 5.77 -13.86
C MET A 91 4.61 5.55 -12.37
N ILE A 92 4.74 6.66 -11.61
CA ILE A 92 4.64 6.70 -10.15
C ILE A 92 3.29 7.32 -9.81
N SER A 93 2.44 6.60 -9.09
CA SER A 93 1.12 7.11 -8.71
C SER A 93 1.20 8.09 -7.54
N GLY A 94 0.33 9.12 -7.55
CA GLY A 94 0.21 10.05 -6.43
C GLY A 94 -0.12 9.35 -5.10
N LYS A 95 -0.93 8.29 -5.14
CA LYS A 95 -1.25 7.46 -3.97
C LYS A 95 0.01 6.84 -3.36
N LEU A 96 0.94 6.36 -4.18
CA LEU A 96 2.19 5.78 -3.68
C LEU A 96 3.01 6.84 -2.93
N LEU A 97 3.11 8.06 -3.47
CA LEU A 97 3.80 9.17 -2.81
C LEU A 97 3.14 9.53 -1.47
N GLU A 98 1.81 9.58 -1.44
CA GLU A 98 1.05 9.82 -0.19
C GLU A 98 1.32 8.73 0.86
N TYR A 99 1.35 7.46 0.46
CA TYR A 99 1.66 6.34 1.35
C TYR A 99 3.06 6.46 1.93
N LEU A 100 4.06 6.70 1.09
CA LEU A 100 5.44 6.87 1.54
C LEU A 100 5.58 8.07 2.49
N ALA A 101 4.80 9.15 2.27
CA ALA A 101 4.80 10.33 3.14
C ALA A 101 4.21 10.07 4.55
N THR A 102 3.45 9.00 4.74
CA THR A 102 2.94 8.65 6.08
C THR A 102 4.01 8.08 6.99
N GLY A 103 5.09 7.57 6.44
CA GLY A 103 6.11 6.82 7.18
C GLY A 103 5.69 5.39 7.56
N ILE A 104 4.51 4.94 7.16
CA ILE A 104 4.04 3.57 7.40
C ILE A 104 4.67 2.61 6.37
N PRO A 105 5.00 1.36 6.73
CA PRO A 105 5.43 0.34 5.79
C PRO A 105 4.47 0.16 4.61
N VAL A 106 5.01 -0.03 3.40
CA VAL A 106 4.21 -0.15 2.17
C VAL A 106 4.55 -1.44 1.43
N LEU A 107 3.54 -2.26 1.17
CA LEU A 107 3.63 -3.36 0.21
C LEU A 107 2.92 -2.95 -1.08
N SER A 108 3.67 -2.82 -2.15
CA SER A 108 3.15 -2.59 -3.50
C SER A 108 3.17 -3.89 -4.29
N VAL A 109 2.10 -4.21 -5.01
CA VAL A 109 2.05 -5.35 -5.93
C VAL A 109 2.06 -4.84 -7.35
N GLY A 110 3.12 -5.19 -8.09
CA GLY A 110 3.37 -4.71 -9.45
C GLY A 110 4.68 -5.26 -10.01
N ASP A 111 5.22 -4.66 -11.09
CA ASP A 111 6.54 -5.02 -11.62
C ASP A 111 7.65 -4.34 -10.78
N PRO A 112 8.49 -5.10 -10.05
CA PRO A 112 9.59 -4.53 -9.26
C PRO A 112 10.64 -3.78 -10.10
N ARG A 113 10.70 -4.05 -11.40
CA ARG A 113 11.64 -3.41 -12.35
C ARG A 113 11.07 -2.15 -12.99
N SER A 114 9.85 -1.76 -12.64
CA SER A 114 9.27 -0.50 -13.06
C SER A 114 9.93 0.68 -12.34
N VAL A 115 9.78 1.89 -12.89
CA VAL A 115 10.26 3.11 -12.23
C VAL A 115 9.66 3.25 -10.81
N ALA A 116 8.39 2.86 -10.62
CA ALA A 116 7.77 2.84 -9.30
C ALA A 116 8.40 1.79 -8.37
N GLY A 117 8.79 0.62 -8.90
CA GLY A 117 9.48 -0.43 -8.13
C GLY A 117 10.87 0.00 -7.68
N GLU A 118 11.66 0.56 -8.58
CA GLU A 118 12.97 1.14 -8.26
C GLU A 118 12.85 2.30 -7.27
N PHE A 119 11.85 3.15 -7.45
CA PHE A 119 11.59 4.27 -6.55
C PHE A 119 11.26 3.80 -5.14
N ILE A 120 10.30 2.90 -4.98
CA ILE A 120 9.86 2.42 -3.65
C ILE A 120 10.97 1.68 -2.90
N SER A 121 11.91 1.03 -3.62
CA SER A 121 13.04 0.31 -3.02
C SER A 121 14.03 1.19 -2.26
N GLN A 122 13.95 2.51 -2.41
CA GLN A 122 14.73 3.48 -1.62
C GLN A 122 14.22 3.63 -0.19
N GLY A 123 12.99 3.21 0.09
CA GLY A 123 12.40 3.22 1.42
C GLY A 123 12.93 2.06 2.28
N SER A 124 13.06 2.30 3.58
CA SER A 124 13.58 1.31 4.53
C SER A 124 12.60 0.17 4.86
N ALA A 125 11.30 0.40 4.68
CA ALA A 125 10.23 -0.56 4.95
C ALA A 125 9.13 -0.48 3.88
N ALA A 126 9.53 -0.33 2.63
CA ALA A 126 8.64 -0.32 1.48
C ALA A 126 9.20 -1.24 0.40
N VAL A 127 8.33 -2.00 -0.25
CA VAL A 127 8.71 -2.97 -1.27
C VAL A 127 7.65 -3.07 -2.36
N MET A 128 8.09 -3.31 -3.60
CA MET A 128 7.22 -3.77 -4.69
C MET A 128 7.58 -5.20 -5.03
N LEU A 129 6.58 -6.08 -5.03
CA LEU A 129 6.72 -7.49 -5.36
C LEU A 129 5.78 -7.85 -6.51
N ASP A 130 6.21 -8.79 -7.37
CA ASP A 130 5.30 -9.36 -8.37
C ASP A 130 4.22 -10.19 -7.66
N ALA A 131 3.00 -10.18 -8.17
CA ALA A 131 1.89 -10.98 -7.63
C ALA A 131 2.18 -12.49 -7.58
N LYS A 132 3.15 -12.97 -8.35
CA LYS A 132 3.61 -14.38 -8.36
C LYS A 132 4.55 -14.72 -7.22
N ASP A 133 5.20 -13.73 -6.63
CA ASP A 133 6.18 -13.88 -5.54
C ASP A 133 5.46 -14.07 -4.20
N THR A 134 4.59 -15.08 -4.15
CA THR A 134 3.68 -15.32 -3.01
C THR A 134 4.42 -15.56 -1.70
N LYS A 135 5.58 -16.23 -1.75
CA LYS A 135 6.41 -16.50 -0.57
C LYS A 135 7.01 -15.22 0.01
N GLU A 136 7.51 -14.35 -0.84
CA GLU A 136 8.10 -13.06 -0.49
C GLU A 136 7.02 -12.12 0.07
N ILE A 137 5.82 -12.14 -0.50
CA ILE A 137 4.65 -11.39 0.01
C ILE A 137 4.30 -11.87 1.42
N SER A 138 4.15 -13.18 1.63
CA SER A 138 3.85 -13.75 2.95
C SER A 138 4.96 -13.46 3.96
N ALA A 139 6.22 -13.58 3.56
CA ALA A 139 7.36 -13.30 4.43
C ALA A 139 7.41 -11.83 4.87
N PHE A 140 7.18 -10.90 3.95
CA PHE A 140 7.16 -9.47 4.26
C PHE A 140 6.03 -9.12 5.23
N ILE A 141 4.81 -9.62 4.99
CA ILE A 141 3.65 -9.39 5.84
C ILE A 141 3.88 -9.99 7.23
N SER A 142 4.34 -11.24 7.31
CA SER A 142 4.59 -11.93 8.59
C SER A 142 5.67 -11.24 9.42
N LYS A 143 6.75 -10.78 8.77
CA LYS A 143 7.80 -10.01 9.43
C LYS A 143 7.23 -8.75 10.09
N LEU A 144 6.44 -7.96 9.36
CA LEU A 144 5.83 -6.74 9.90
C LEU A 144 4.82 -7.04 11.02
N ALA A 145 4.07 -8.14 10.92
CA ALA A 145 3.13 -8.55 11.95
C ALA A 145 3.82 -8.94 13.26
N LEU A 146 5.01 -9.51 13.21
CA LEU A 146 5.83 -9.83 14.38
C LEU A 146 6.47 -8.57 15.01
N GLU A 147 6.82 -7.58 14.18
CA GLU A 147 7.52 -6.36 14.57
C GLU A 147 6.58 -5.16 14.79
N LYS A 148 5.26 -5.38 14.91
CA LYS A 148 4.16 -4.38 14.86
C LYS A 148 4.50 -2.97 15.33
N GLU A 149 5.23 -2.84 16.43
CA GLU A 149 5.61 -1.54 16.98
C GLU A 149 7.01 -1.11 16.51
N GLY A 150 7.10 0.14 16.05
CA GLY A 150 8.38 0.79 15.76
C GLY A 150 8.95 0.58 14.36
N VAL A 151 8.27 -0.15 13.48
CA VAL A 151 8.68 -0.22 12.07
C VAL A 151 8.16 1.01 11.35
N PHE A 152 9.07 1.89 10.96
CA PHE A 152 8.75 3.07 10.17
C PHE A 152 9.48 3.02 8.83
N ASN A 153 8.76 3.35 7.78
CA ASN A 153 9.36 3.54 6.47
C ASN A 153 10.07 4.90 6.41
N ARG A 154 11.38 4.89 6.31
CA ARG A 154 12.17 6.09 6.05
C ARG A 154 12.46 6.16 4.56
N PHE A 155 12.00 7.22 3.92
CA PHE A 155 12.20 7.45 2.50
C PHE A 155 13.05 8.71 2.30
N PRO A 156 14.32 8.58 1.86
CA PRO A 156 15.22 9.72 1.69
C PRO A 156 14.72 10.67 0.60
N GLY A 157 14.76 11.97 0.85
CA GLY A 157 14.47 13.00 -0.15
C GLY A 157 13.02 13.01 -0.67
N LEU A 158 12.05 12.48 0.11
CA LEU A 158 10.65 12.47 -0.31
C LEU A 158 10.08 13.89 -0.48
N GLU A 159 10.63 14.87 0.22
CA GLU A 159 10.22 16.28 0.19
C GLU A 159 10.29 16.86 -1.23
N GLN A 160 11.28 16.46 -2.03
CA GLN A 160 11.45 16.91 -3.42
C GLN A 160 10.28 16.49 -4.33
N TRP A 161 9.53 15.46 -3.94
CA TRP A 161 8.34 14.97 -4.64
C TRP A 161 7.04 15.59 -4.16
N SER A 162 7.12 16.46 -3.16
CA SER A 162 5.97 17.27 -2.75
C SER A 162 5.58 18.26 -3.87
N ARG A 163 4.35 18.76 -3.84
CA ARG A 163 3.92 19.81 -4.80
C ARG A 163 4.84 21.02 -4.74
N GLU A 164 5.28 21.40 -3.54
CA GLU A 164 6.20 22.51 -3.33
C GLU A 164 7.58 22.21 -3.91
N GLY A 165 8.15 21.01 -3.61
CA GLY A 165 9.43 20.58 -4.14
C GLY A 165 9.44 20.48 -5.68
N LEU A 166 8.41 19.91 -6.28
CA LEU A 166 8.28 19.83 -7.74
C LEU A 166 8.11 21.22 -8.38
N THR A 167 7.38 22.12 -7.73
CA THR A 167 7.23 23.51 -8.21
C THR A 167 8.58 24.23 -8.17
N GLN A 168 9.34 24.06 -7.10
CA GLN A 168 10.67 24.65 -6.98
C GLN A 168 11.62 24.15 -8.06
N GLN A 169 11.66 22.85 -8.32
CA GLN A 169 12.46 22.26 -9.40
C GLN A 169 12.07 22.81 -10.79
N LEU A 170 10.76 22.98 -11.03
CA LEU A 170 10.28 23.56 -12.27
C LEU A 170 10.76 25.01 -12.43
N ILE A 171 10.67 25.82 -11.38
CA ILE A 171 11.14 27.20 -11.39
C ILE A 171 12.65 27.25 -11.72
N GLU A 172 13.45 26.41 -11.05
CA GLU A 172 14.90 26.34 -11.28
C GLU A 172 15.25 25.89 -12.72
N THR A 173 14.47 24.98 -13.28
CA THR A 173 14.65 24.51 -14.68
C THR A 173 14.29 25.55 -15.71
N LEU A 174 13.31 26.43 -15.40
CA LEU A 174 12.81 27.48 -16.31
C LEU A 174 13.49 28.84 -16.09
N ALA A 175 14.26 28.99 -15.01
CA ALA A 175 15.03 30.21 -14.76
C ALA A 175 16.14 30.35 -15.84
N PRO A 176 16.29 31.54 -16.49
CA PRO A 176 17.29 31.75 -17.55
C PRO A 176 18.73 31.70 -17.03
#